data_a5867912fa9f0961d23d2b2a2f4e8985
#
_entry.id   a5867912fa9f0961d23d2b2a2f4e8985
#
_cell.length_a   1.000
_cell.length_b   1.000
_cell.length_c   1.000
_cell.angle_alpha   90.00
_cell.angle_beta   90.00
_cell.angle_gamma   90.00
#
_symmetry.space_group_name_H-M   'P 1'
#
loop_
_entity.id
_entity.type
_entity.pdbx_description
1 polymer ?
#
loop_
_entity_poly.entity_id
_entity_poly.type
_entity_poly.pdbx_seq_one_letter_code
_entity_poly.pdbx_strand_id
1 'polypeptide(L)'
;VSWCTPSGYDAPDLDKAPRVILYEYPFNERIRTYLRLEHLFGRLGQLMPRDAPLDHHFALITLFEAMDVCARADLKSDVLKDLDKQKSHLASYRGNPAVSEASLETMLASLDEAFTQLSQQHGKPGHELTDNEWLMAIRSRAVIPGGTCGFDLPAYHAWQHGQPAARRAELHRWAATLAPMARAIALLLQILR
;
A
#
# COMPACT_ATOMS: atom_id res chain seq x y z
N VAL A 1 11.75 2.76 4.79
CA VAL A 1 10.43 2.12 4.94
C VAL A 1 10.50 0.89 4.06
N SER A 2 10.65 -0.31 4.67
CA SER A 2 10.58 -1.57 3.96
C SER A 2 9.11 -1.79 3.59
N TRP A 3 8.79 -1.70 2.33
CA TRP A 3 7.50 -2.13 1.81
C TRP A 3 7.47 -3.65 1.98
N CYS A 4 6.63 -4.17 2.87
CA CYS A 4 6.42 -5.58 3.05
C CYS A 4 6.08 -6.20 1.69
N THR A 5 7.06 -6.89 1.10
CA THR A 5 6.73 -7.89 0.09
C THR A 5 5.95 -8.98 0.80
N PRO A 6 4.75 -9.36 0.34
CA PRO A 6 4.12 -10.56 0.86
C PRO A 6 5.10 -11.70 0.67
N SER A 7 5.48 -12.32 1.80
CA SER A 7 6.33 -13.51 1.82
C SER A 7 5.69 -14.55 0.91
N GLY A 8 6.32 -14.85 -0.23
CA GLY A 8 5.96 -16.03 -0.99
C GLY A 8 5.73 -15.90 -2.50
N TYR A 9 6.16 -14.84 -3.18
CA TYR A 9 6.23 -14.86 -4.64
C TYR A 9 7.68 -15.04 -5.11
N ASP A 10 8.21 -16.25 -4.92
CA ASP A 10 9.34 -16.73 -5.70
C ASP A 10 8.84 -17.14 -7.09
N ALA A 11 9.61 -16.78 -8.13
CA ALA A 11 9.33 -17.21 -9.48
C ALA A 11 9.17 -18.74 -9.55
N PRO A 12 8.21 -19.29 -10.31
CA PRO A 12 7.95 -20.71 -10.29
C PRO A 12 9.16 -21.49 -10.83
N ASP A 13 9.78 -22.25 -9.94
CA ASP A 13 10.60 -23.39 -10.31
C ASP A 13 9.63 -24.47 -10.82
N LEU A 14 9.62 -24.70 -12.11
CA LEU A 14 8.64 -25.55 -12.80
C LEU A 14 8.74 -27.04 -12.42
N ASP A 15 9.71 -27.42 -11.57
CA ASP A 15 9.97 -28.82 -11.20
C ASP A 15 9.48 -29.22 -9.79
N LYS A 16 8.71 -28.39 -9.09
CA LYS A 16 8.18 -28.75 -7.76
C LYS A 16 6.68 -29.01 -7.78
N ALA A 17 6.23 -29.94 -6.93
CA ALA A 17 4.87 -30.38 -6.70
C ALA A 17 3.80 -29.28 -6.84
N PRO A 18 2.58 -29.57 -7.28
CA PRO A 18 1.55 -28.55 -7.55
C PRO A 18 1.40 -27.63 -6.36
N ARG A 19 1.71 -26.33 -6.56
CA ARG A 19 1.52 -25.30 -5.53
C ARG A 19 0.02 -25.18 -5.27
N VAL A 20 -0.38 -25.35 -4.03
CA VAL A 20 -1.75 -25.06 -3.61
C VAL A 20 -2.02 -23.58 -3.84
N ILE A 21 -3.01 -23.26 -4.65
CA ILE A 21 -3.45 -21.89 -4.87
C ILE A 21 -4.43 -21.53 -3.75
N LEU A 22 -4.05 -20.59 -2.89
CA LEU A 22 -4.90 -20.07 -1.84
C LEU A 22 -5.82 -18.98 -2.41
N TYR A 23 -7.13 -19.12 -2.21
CA TYR A 23 -8.11 -18.11 -2.55
C TYR A 23 -8.68 -17.48 -1.28
N GLU A 24 -8.55 -16.17 -1.16
CA GLU A 24 -9.16 -15.40 -0.08
C GLU A 24 -10.50 -14.82 -0.54
N TYR A 25 -11.55 -15.06 0.24
CA TYR A 25 -12.88 -14.51 -0.04
C TYR A 25 -13.31 -13.55 1.07
N PRO A 26 -13.42 -12.25 0.78
CA PRO A 26 -13.83 -11.26 1.79
C PRO A 26 -15.34 -11.35 2.06
N PHE A 27 -15.73 -11.54 3.32
CA PHE A 27 -17.14 -11.63 3.73
C PHE A 27 -17.82 -10.27 3.89
N ASN A 28 -17.06 -9.18 3.95
CA ASN A 28 -17.61 -7.84 4.05
C ASN A 28 -16.82 -6.83 3.19
N GLU A 29 -17.44 -5.69 2.90
CA GLU A 29 -16.88 -4.67 1.99
C GLU A 29 -15.63 -3.99 2.58
N ARG A 30 -15.53 -3.89 3.90
CA ARG A 30 -14.34 -3.33 4.57
C ARG A 30 -13.12 -4.19 4.32
N ILE A 31 -13.20 -5.49 4.58
CA ILE A 31 -12.10 -6.44 4.31
C ILE A 31 -11.77 -6.48 2.81
N ARG A 32 -12.79 -6.44 1.95
CA ARG A 32 -12.58 -6.33 0.50
C ARG A 32 -11.75 -5.10 0.13
N THR A 33 -12.01 -3.97 0.76
CA THR A 33 -11.24 -2.74 0.55
C THR A 33 -9.79 -2.89 1.04
N TYR A 34 -9.56 -3.54 2.20
CA TYR A 34 -8.22 -3.80 2.73
C TYR A 34 -7.42 -4.71 1.79
N LEU A 35 -8.01 -5.79 1.30
CA LEU A 35 -7.37 -6.70 0.34
C LEU A 35 -7.04 -6.01 -0.99
N ARG A 36 -7.91 -5.12 -1.48
CA ARG A 36 -7.63 -4.31 -2.67
C ARG A 36 -6.43 -3.39 -2.45
N LEU A 37 -6.36 -2.72 -1.31
CA LEU A 37 -5.22 -1.86 -0.97
C LEU A 37 -3.94 -2.64 -0.76
N GLU A 38 -3.98 -3.80 -0.09
CA GLU A 38 -2.82 -4.69 0.03
C GLU A 38 -2.28 -5.08 -1.35
N HIS A 39 -3.18 -5.47 -2.28
CA HIS A 39 -2.81 -5.79 -3.65
C HIS A 39 -2.15 -4.60 -4.37
N LEU A 40 -2.72 -3.39 -4.24
CA LEU A 40 -2.15 -2.18 -4.84
C LEU A 40 -0.79 -1.82 -4.23
N PHE A 41 -0.64 -1.89 -2.92
CA PHE A 41 0.64 -1.64 -2.26
C PHE A 41 1.69 -2.70 -2.61
N GLY A 42 1.31 -3.97 -2.70
CA GLY A 42 2.17 -5.05 -3.16
C GLY A 42 2.67 -4.84 -4.59
N ARG A 43 1.77 -4.46 -5.51
CA ARG A 43 2.11 -4.11 -6.90
C ARG A 43 3.06 -2.91 -6.96
N LEU A 44 2.79 -1.86 -6.19
CA LEU A 44 3.64 -0.68 -6.10
C LEU A 44 5.05 -1.05 -5.61
N GLY A 45 5.14 -1.88 -4.55
CA GLY A 45 6.40 -2.36 -4.01
C GLY A 45 7.23 -3.19 -4.99
N GLN A 46 6.57 -3.90 -5.94
CA GLN A 46 7.25 -4.67 -6.99
C GLN A 46 7.72 -3.79 -8.17
N LEU A 47 7.00 -2.73 -8.48
CA LEU A 47 7.28 -1.88 -9.64
C LEU A 47 8.34 -0.80 -9.35
N MET A 48 8.27 -0.19 -8.16
CA MET A 48 9.16 0.93 -7.81
C MET A 48 10.67 0.61 -7.84
N PRO A 49 11.14 -0.59 -7.45
CA PRO A 49 12.57 -0.89 -7.47
C PRO A 49 13.15 -1.10 -8.86
N ARG A 50 12.29 -1.32 -9.87
CA ARG A 50 12.71 -1.60 -11.24
C ARG A 50 13.23 -0.34 -11.94
N ASP A 51 13.97 -0.50 -13.04
CA ASP A 51 14.60 0.60 -13.77
C ASP A 51 13.87 1.01 -15.05
N ALA A 52 13.02 0.14 -15.59
CA ALA A 52 12.36 0.40 -16.85
C ALA A 52 11.32 1.55 -16.74
N PRO A 53 11.28 2.48 -17.69
CA PRO A 53 10.30 3.56 -17.70
C PRO A 53 8.85 3.07 -17.65
N LEU A 54 8.58 1.93 -18.27
CA LEU A 54 7.24 1.32 -18.28
C LEU A 54 6.83 0.82 -16.91
N ASP A 55 7.74 0.22 -16.15
CA ASP A 55 7.46 -0.19 -14.76
C ASP A 55 7.13 1.04 -13.89
N HIS A 56 7.86 2.13 -14.08
CA HIS A 56 7.59 3.38 -13.35
C HIS A 56 6.28 4.06 -13.81
N HIS A 57 5.89 3.91 -15.08
CA HIS A 57 4.56 4.31 -15.54
C HIS A 57 3.48 3.55 -14.76
N PHE A 58 3.56 2.23 -14.71
CA PHE A 58 2.59 1.42 -13.98
C PHE A 58 2.65 1.63 -12.46
N ALA A 59 3.82 1.99 -11.91
CA ALA A 59 3.92 2.42 -10.51
C ALA A 59 3.10 3.69 -10.25
N LEU A 60 3.18 4.70 -11.13
CA LEU A 60 2.35 5.91 -11.02
C LEU A 60 0.85 5.60 -11.14
N ILE A 61 0.45 4.78 -12.12
CA ILE A 61 -0.96 4.36 -12.24
C ILE A 61 -1.43 3.67 -10.95
N THR A 62 -0.62 2.76 -10.41
CA THR A 62 -0.93 2.07 -9.15
C THR A 62 -1.02 3.03 -7.97
N LEU A 63 -0.17 4.04 -7.91
CA LEU A 63 -0.21 5.10 -6.90
C LEU A 63 -1.55 5.86 -6.97
N PHE A 64 -1.99 6.23 -8.17
CA PHE A 64 -3.27 6.92 -8.36
C PHE A 64 -4.47 6.05 -7.98
N GLU A 65 -4.46 4.77 -8.35
CA GLU A 65 -5.50 3.81 -7.93
C GLU A 65 -5.55 3.67 -6.39
N ALA A 66 -4.39 3.61 -5.73
CA ALA A 66 -4.32 3.56 -4.27
C ALA A 66 -4.84 4.85 -3.62
N MET A 67 -4.50 6.01 -4.18
CA MET A 67 -5.05 7.30 -3.74
C MET A 67 -6.57 7.34 -3.87
N ASP A 68 -7.15 6.84 -4.97
CA ASP A 68 -8.60 6.81 -5.20
C ASP A 68 -9.32 5.95 -4.15
N VAL A 69 -8.76 4.81 -3.80
CA VAL A 69 -9.33 3.97 -2.75
C VAL A 69 -9.17 4.65 -1.38
N CYS A 70 -8.02 5.25 -1.09
CA CYS A 70 -7.73 5.96 0.17
C CYS A 70 -8.56 7.25 0.33
N ALA A 71 -9.03 7.85 -0.78
CA ALA A 71 -9.85 9.06 -0.76
C ALA A 71 -11.27 8.84 -0.22
N ARG A 72 -11.72 7.58 -0.04
CA ARG A 72 -13.06 7.29 0.54
C ARG A 72 -13.18 7.91 1.93
N ALA A 73 -14.34 8.52 2.19
CA ALA A 73 -14.56 9.38 3.36
C ALA A 73 -14.28 8.64 4.69
N ASP A 74 -14.73 7.40 4.82
CA ASP A 74 -14.72 6.67 6.08
C ASP A 74 -13.53 5.73 6.26
N LEU A 75 -12.70 5.51 5.22
CA LEU A 75 -11.67 4.50 5.25
C LEU A 75 -10.66 4.68 6.39
N LYS A 76 -10.12 5.91 6.55
CA LYS A 76 -9.15 6.20 7.62
C LYS A 76 -9.74 5.95 9.00
N SER A 77 -10.97 6.42 9.23
CA SER A 77 -11.66 6.23 10.51
C SER A 77 -11.99 4.77 10.79
N ASP A 78 -12.35 4.02 9.76
CA ASP A 78 -12.61 2.59 9.87
C ASP A 78 -11.36 1.79 10.21
N VAL A 79 -10.23 2.09 9.54
CA VAL A 79 -8.94 1.45 9.85
C VAL A 79 -8.50 1.76 11.28
N LEU A 80 -8.63 3.01 11.74
CA LEU A 80 -8.30 3.39 13.11
C LEU A 80 -9.17 2.66 14.14
N LYS A 81 -10.48 2.54 13.90
CA LYS A 81 -11.38 1.76 14.77
C LYS A 81 -11.02 0.28 14.81
N ASP A 82 -10.67 -0.29 13.66
CA ASP A 82 -10.30 -1.70 13.58
C ASP A 82 -8.95 -1.96 14.28
N LEU A 83 -7.96 -1.06 14.17
CA LEU A 83 -6.70 -1.15 14.92
C LEU A 83 -6.94 -1.12 16.43
N ASP A 84 -7.76 -0.19 16.93
CA ASP A 84 -8.09 -0.07 18.35
C ASP A 84 -8.83 -1.30 18.85
N LYS A 85 -9.79 -1.81 18.08
CA LYS A 85 -10.51 -3.05 18.38
C LYS A 85 -9.58 -4.25 18.48
N GLN A 86 -8.66 -4.42 17.51
CA GLN A 86 -7.69 -5.53 17.53
C GLN A 86 -6.71 -5.39 18.70
N LYS A 87 -6.24 -4.17 18.99
CA LYS A 87 -5.39 -3.89 20.14
C LYS A 87 -6.10 -4.30 21.45
N SER A 88 -7.35 -3.88 21.63
CA SER A 88 -8.14 -4.23 22.82
C SER A 88 -8.36 -5.75 22.94
N HIS A 89 -8.64 -6.42 21.83
CA HIS A 89 -8.82 -7.86 21.77
C HIS A 89 -7.52 -8.61 22.14
N LEU A 90 -6.39 -8.25 21.53
CA LEU A 90 -5.10 -8.85 21.85
C LEU A 90 -4.67 -8.58 23.30
N ALA A 91 -4.91 -7.38 23.82
CA ALA A 91 -4.59 -7.05 25.21
C ALA A 91 -5.33 -7.94 26.22
N SER A 92 -6.50 -8.48 25.86
CA SER A 92 -7.25 -9.42 26.73
C SER A 92 -6.57 -10.79 26.91
N TYR A 93 -5.57 -11.11 26.09
CA TYR A 93 -4.78 -12.34 26.21
C TYR A 93 -3.59 -12.22 27.16
N ARG A 94 -3.33 -11.04 27.75
CA ARG A 94 -2.28 -10.88 28.77
C ARG A 94 -2.48 -11.82 29.94
N GLY A 95 -1.42 -12.48 30.37
CA GLY A 95 -1.46 -13.46 31.44
C GLY A 95 -2.02 -14.84 31.05
N ASN A 96 -2.35 -15.07 29.79
CA ASN A 96 -2.73 -16.38 29.31
C ASN A 96 -1.47 -17.25 29.06
N PRO A 97 -1.31 -18.38 29.79
CA PRO A 97 -0.10 -19.22 29.67
C PRO A 97 0.09 -19.87 28.28
N ALA A 98 -0.96 -19.90 27.45
CA ALA A 98 -0.88 -20.42 26.08
C ALA A 98 -0.35 -19.40 25.07
N VAL A 99 -0.12 -18.15 25.46
CA VAL A 99 0.31 -17.06 24.59
C VAL A 99 1.69 -16.59 25.00
N SER A 100 2.61 -16.43 24.02
CA SER A 100 3.91 -15.82 24.29
C SER A 100 3.73 -14.34 24.60
N GLU A 101 4.00 -13.93 25.83
CA GLU A 101 3.90 -12.54 26.30
C GLU A 101 4.79 -11.61 25.44
N ALA A 102 6.02 -12.03 25.11
CA ALA A 102 6.93 -11.23 24.29
C ALA A 102 6.37 -10.97 22.88
N SER A 103 5.76 -11.98 22.25
CA SER A 103 5.15 -11.84 20.93
C SER A 103 3.89 -10.97 20.98
N LEU A 104 3.10 -11.10 22.04
CA LEU A 104 1.91 -10.30 22.29
C LEU A 104 2.27 -8.82 22.44
N GLU A 105 3.23 -8.48 23.29
CA GLU A 105 3.64 -7.09 23.51
C GLU A 105 4.27 -6.48 22.25
N THR A 106 5.02 -7.25 21.47
CA THR A 106 5.55 -6.81 20.17
C THR A 106 4.43 -6.45 19.20
N MET A 107 3.38 -7.27 19.12
CA MET A 107 2.23 -7.00 18.25
C MET A 107 1.43 -5.80 18.74
N LEU A 108 1.20 -5.69 20.04
CA LEU A 108 0.50 -4.54 20.66
C LEU A 108 1.26 -3.23 20.40
N ALA A 109 2.59 -3.23 20.52
CA ALA A 109 3.43 -2.08 20.21
C ALA A 109 3.34 -1.68 18.73
N SER A 110 3.34 -2.68 17.82
CA SER A 110 3.20 -2.46 16.38
C SER A 110 1.85 -1.85 16.01
N LEU A 111 0.76 -2.30 16.64
CA LEU A 111 -0.59 -1.74 16.45
C LEU A 111 -0.67 -0.30 16.96
N ASP A 112 -0.06 -0.02 18.10
CA ASP A 112 -0.06 1.32 18.70
C ASP A 112 0.73 2.32 17.84
N GLU A 113 1.88 1.88 17.36
CA GLU A 113 2.68 2.68 16.42
C GLU A 113 1.93 2.97 15.12
N ALA A 114 1.29 1.95 14.52
CA ALA A 114 0.51 2.12 13.28
C ALA A 114 -0.69 3.05 13.51
N PHE A 115 -1.39 2.91 14.63
CA PHE A 115 -2.48 3.79 15.03
C PHE A 115 -1.99 5.25 15.15
N THR A 116 -0.88 5.45 15.86
CA THR A 116 -0.31 6.79 16.09
C THR A 116 0.10 7.44 14.78
N GLN A 117 0.84 6.73 13.93
CA GLN A 117 1.30 7.26 12.63
C GLN A 117 0.11 7.63 11.73
N LEU A 118 -0.91 6.77 11.65
CA LEU A 118 -2.07 7.02 10.81
C LEU A 118 -2.95 8.15 11.37
N SER A 119 -3.12 8.22 12.69
CA SER A 119 -3.93 9.28 13.34
C SER A 119 -3.31 10.66 13.19
N GLN A 120 -1.98 10.76 13.28
CA GLN A 120 -1.23 12.01 13.13
C GLN A 120 -1.21 12.54 11.68
N GLN A 121 -1.45 11.69 10.70
CA GLN A 121 -1.50 12.11 9.31
C GLN A 121 -2.71 13.04 9.08
N HIS A 122 -2.47 14.28 8.67
CA HIS A 122 -3.54 15.25 8.39
C HIS A 122 -4.30 14.87 7.11
N GLY A 123 -5.61 15.01 7.13
CA GLY A 123 -6.47 14.74 5.99
C GLY A 123 -6.56 13.26 5.60
N LYS A 124 -6.84 13.01 4.34
CA LYS A 124 -6.88 11.67 3.75
C LYS A 124 -5.48 11.21 3.36
N PRO A 125 -5.15 9.92 3.48
CA PRO A 125 -3.87 9.41 3.01
C PRO A 125 -3.64 9.76 1.54
N GLY A 126 -2.45 10.30 1.23
CA GLY A 126 -2.09 10.72 -0.13
C GLY A 126 -2.70 12.07 -0.57
N HIS A 127 -3.43 12.78 0.30
CA HIS A 127 -4.01 14.09 -0.05
C HIS A 127 -2.92 15.11 -0.46
N GLU A 128 -1.77 15.08 0.17
CA GLU A 128 -0.62 15.95 -0.16
C GLU A 128 -0.19 15.86 -1.63
N LEU A 129 -0.45 14.72 -2.29
CA LEU A 129 -0.13 14.52 -3.71
C LEU A 129 -1.10 15.26 -4.64
N THR A 130 -2.28 15.64 -4.15
CA THR A 130 -3.28 16.37 -4.97
C THR A 130 -2.85 17.79 -5.26
N ASP A 131 -1.94 18.36 -4.47
CA ASP A 131 -1.38 19.69 -4.67
C ASP A 131 -0.22 19.69 -5.69
N ASN A 132 0.22 18.50 -6.12
CA ASN A 132 1.25 18.37 -7.14
C ASN A 132 0.62 18.40 -8.54
N GLU A 133 0.64 19.57 -9.17
CA GLU A 133 0.06 19.80 -10.50
C GLU A 133 0.60 18.84 -11.56
N TRP A 134 1.89 18.50 -11.50
CA TRP A 134 2.53 17.57 -12.43
C TRP A 134 1.94 16.16 -12.31
N LEU A 135 1.79 15.65 -11.08
CA LEU A 135 1.15 14.36 -10.83
C LEU A 135 -0.33 14.37 -11.25
N MET A 136 -1.04 15.45 -10.96
CA MET A 136 -2.47 15.56 -11.31
C MET A 136 -2.68 15.69 -12.82
N ALA A 137 -1.75 16.32 -13.55
CA ALA A 137 -1.76 16.33 -15.01
C ALA A 137 -1.62 14.91 -15.59
N ILE A 138 -0.69 14.11 -15.08
CA ILE A 138 -0.52 12.71 -15.51
C ILE A 138 -1.77 11.90 -15.17
N ARG A 139 -2.28 12.01 -13.93
CA ARG A 139 -3.46 11.30 -13.46
C ARG A 139 -4.68 11.57 -14.34
N SER A 140 -4.93 12.82 -14.70
CA SER A 140 -6.05 13.20 -15.54
C SER A 140 -5.99 12.64 -16.95
N ARG A 141 -4.77 12.43 -17.48
CA ARG A 141 -4.53 11.87 -18.82
C ARG A 141 -4.46 10.35 -18.81
N ALA A 142 -4.04 9.74 -17.71
CA ALA A 142 -3.90 8.30 -17.57
C ALA A 142 -5.20 7.52 -17.75
N VAL A 143 -6.34 8.16 -17.50
CA VAL A 143 -7.68 7.56 -17.71
C VAL A 143 -8.13 7.59 -19.19
N ILE A 144 -7.41 8.33 -20.03
CA ILE A 144 -7.69 8.45 -21.47
C ILE A 144 -6.83 7.41 -22.21
N PRO A 145 -7.41 6.56 -23.07
CA PRO A 145 -6.61 5.63 -23.86
C PRO A 145 -5.53 6.35 -24.67
N GLY A 146 -4.25 6.00 -24.42
CA GLY A 146 -3.11 6.67 -25.04
C GLY A 146 -2.82 8.11 -24.59
N GLY A 147 -3.54 8.63 -23.59
CA GLY A 147 -3.45 10.03 -23.14
C GLY A 147 -2.14 10.41 -22.45
N THR A 148 -1.23 9.46 -22.21
CA THR A 148 0.11 9.71 -21.66
C THR A 148 1.22 9.74 -22.72
N CYS A 149 0.86 9.95 -23.99
CA CYS A 149 1.82 10.10 -25.08
C CYS A 149 2.72 11.33 -24.89
N GLY A 150 3.94 11.27 -25.47
CA GLY A 150 4.93 12.33 -25.32
C GLY A 150 4.49 13.70 -25.84
N PHE A 151 3.59 13.76 -26.83
CA PHE A 151 3.05 15.02 -27.34
C PHE A 151 1.97 15.63 -26.42
N ASP A 152 1.22 14.79 -25.68
CA ASP A 152 0.23 15.26 -24.70
C ASP A 152 0.87 15.69 -23.38
N LEU A 153 1.92 14.97 -22.97
CA LEU A 153 2.62 15.17 -21.69
C LEU A 153 4.14 15.23 -21.88
N PRO A 154 4.69 16.30 -22.51
CA PRO A 154 6.13 16.37 -22.81
C PRO A 154 7.01 16.35 -21.55
N ALA A 155 6.59 16.96 -20.45
CA ALA A 155 7.32 16.93 -19.18
C ALA A 155 7.36 15.51 -18.58
N TYR A 156 6.28 14.74 -18.70
CA TYR A 156 6.23 13.34 -18.29
C TYR A 156 7.12 12.46 -19.18
N HIS A 157 7.10 12.68 -20.46
CA HIS A 157 7.98 12.00 -21.41
C HIS A 157 9.46 12.24 -21.07
N ALA A 158 9.84 13.48 -20.79
CA ALA A 158 11.20 13.83 -20.35
C ALA A 158 11.56 13.10 -19.03
N TRP A 159 10.64 13.05 -18.06
CA TRP A 159 10.83 12.32 -16.82
C TRP A 159 11.08 10.82 -17.06
N GLN A 160 10.32 10.18 -17.95
CA GLN A 160 10.51 8.77 -18.30
C GLN A 160 11.91 8.49 -18.87
N HIS A 161 12.52 9.44 -19.57
CA HIS A 161 13.89 9.35 -20.11
C HIS A 161 14.97 9.81 -19.12
N GLY A 162 14.59 10.27 -17.95
CA GLY A 162 15.49 10.62 -16.86
C GLY A 162 16.21 9.41 -16.26
N GLN A 163 17.14 9.67 -15.34
CA GLN A 163 17.90 8.62 -14.66
C GLN A 163 16.99 7.73 -13.82
N PRO A 164 17.11 6.38 -13.90
CA PRO A 164 16.27 5.46 -13.13
C PRO A 164 16.30 5.73 -11.61
N ALA A 165 17.47 6.03 -11.07
CA ALA A 165 17.63 6.34 -9.64
C ALA A 165 16.83 7.57 -9.20
N ALA A 166 16.78 8.62 -10.03
CA ALA A 166 15.99 9.81 -9.75
C ALA A 166 14.49 9.49 -9.76
N ARG A 167 14.02 8.75 -10.77
CA ARG A 167 12.62 8.31 -10.85
C ARG A 167 12.21 7.46 -9.65
N ARG A 168 13.06 6.51 -9.21
CA ARG A 168 12.82 5.70 -8.01
C ARG A 168 12.72 6.57 -6.75
N ALA A 169 13.63 7.53 -6.58
CA ALA A 169 13.61 8.44 -5.44
C ALA A 169 12.30 9.24 -5.35
N GLU A 170 11.81 9.71 -6.48
CA GLU A 170 10.54 10.44 -6.55
C GLU A 170 9.34 9.54 -6.27
N LEU A 171 9.29 8.33 -6.87
CA LEU A 171 8.24 7.34 -6.59
C LEU A 171 8.20 6.97 -5.10
N HIS A 172 9.35 6.75 -4.48
CA HIS A 172 9.43 6.49 -3.04
C HIS A 172 8.93 7.66 -2.20
N ARG A 173 9.28 8.89 -2.57
CA ARG A 173 8.79 10.10 -1.88
C ARG A 173 7.26 10.21 -1.95
N TRP A 174 6.67 9.99 -3.14
CA TRP A 174 5.22 10.04 -3.31
C TRP A 174 4.52 8.88 -2.59
N ALA A 175 5.02 7.67 -2.73
CA ALA A 175 4.46 6.51 -2.07
C ALA A 175 4.54 6.60 -0.54
N ALA A 176 5.54 7.28 0.02
CA ALA A 176 5.70 7.47 1.46
C ALA A 176 4.48 8.15 2.12
N THR A 177 3.73 8.96 1.36
CA THR A 177 2.49 9.59 1.86
C THR A 177 1.37 8.59 2.16
N LEU A 178 1.45 7.39 1.58
CA LEU A 178 0.50 6.30 1.81
C LEU A 178 1.03 5.24 2.80
N ALA A 179 2.29 5.34 3.23
CA ALA A 179 2.94 4.33 4.07
C ALA A 179 2.22 4.06 5.41
N PRO A 180 1.68 5.06 6.15
CA PRO A 180 0.93 4.81 7.37
C PRO A 180 -0.31 3.94 7.13
N MET A 181 -1.05 4.18 6.05
CA MET A 181 -2.20 3.40 5.67
C MET A 181 -1.80 1.97 5.26
N ALA A 182 -0.75 1.83 4.46
CA ALA A 182 -0.24 0.53 4.03
C ALA A 182 0.18 -0.33 5.23
N ARG A 183 0.90 0.25 6.21
CA ARG A 183 1.32 -0.44 7.43
C ARG A 183 0.13 -0.88 8.27
N ALA A 184 -0.84 0.00 8.47
CA ALA A 184 -2.06 -0.30 9.25
C ALA A 184 -2.84 -1.47 8.66
N ILE A 185 -3.06 -1.46 7.33
CA ILE A 185 -3.77 -2.53 6.62
C ILE A 185 -3.01 -3.85 6.68
N ALA A 186 -1.69 -3.82 6.48
CA ALA A 186 -0.86 -5.03 6.55
C ALA A 186 -0.96 -5.71 7.93
N LEU A 187 -0.91 -4.93 9.02
CA LEU A 187 -1.07 -5.47 10.39
C LEU A 187 -2.48 -6.02 10.62
N LEU A 188 -3.53 -5.32 10.19
CA LEU A 188 -4.90 -5.81 10.33
C LEU A 188 -5.11 -7.12 9.58
N LEU A 189 -4.65 -7.22 8.35
CA LEU A 189 -4.79 -8.45 7.57
C LEU A 189 -3.93 -9.60 8.13
N GLN A 190 -2.75 -9.30 8.68
CA GLN A 190 -1.92 -10.30 9.37
C GLN A 190 -2.64 -10.92 10.58
N ILE A 191 -3.39 -10.13 11.35
CA ILE A 191 -4.14 -10.62 12.51
C ILE A 191 -5.41 -11.38 12.10
N LEU A 192 -6.00 -11.05 10.95
CA LEU A 192 -7.24 -11.65 10.47
C LEU A 192 -7.03 -12.97 9.70
N ARG A 193 -5.80 -13.27 9.31
CA ARG A 193 -5.38 -14.55 8.66
C ARG A 193 -4.90 -15.54 9.69
#